data_d6ee37e4d65eb55a357fe819f2d80a24
#
_entry.id   d6ee37e4d65eb55a357fe819f2d80a24
#
_cell.length_a   1.000
_cell.length_b   1.000
_cell.length_c   1.000
_cell.angle_alpha   90.00
_cell.angle_beta   90.00
_cell.angle_gamma   90.00
#
_symmetry.space_group_name_H-M   'P 1'
#
loop_
_entity.id
_entity.type
_entity.pdbx_description
1 polymer ?
#
loop_
_entity_poly.entity_id
_entity_poly.type
_entity_poly.pdbx_seq_one_letter_code
_entity_poly.pdbx_strand_id
1 'polypeptide(L)'
;MPATDTATPGARVRATRSRRSSADDEIEIRTVRVKRGEQPSRAPLTPFQQWTWLRFKDRVKMGPAEVVLEENLLKAHMRLRAEEYLAWTMAVTYITAAALTVGGVVLGVLIYLSGTGIGNLILAALIGVFIPVGGTFLTNVLLKSTPGSNAKRRGAEIDRKIGPAMSFVSAMASADVNIDQIFRDLAQEKIYGAVAEEAAWITRDTELLGIDILSAIRLGAARTPSKRWQDFLQGVVTTATSGGQLKPYFLLKAEQYQRENKLDSLRRTETMGLLAETFVTVVVAFPLFLVIVIAIFAVIGSGGGGLMAILWGIVGAMIPAFQFVFILYMQGLASES
;
A
#
# COMPACT_ATOMS: atom_id res chain seq x y z
N MET A 1 29.76 54.73 50.95
CA MET A 1 29.86 53.37 51.54
C MET A 1 29.33 52.38 50.53
N PRO A 2 30.03 51.32 50.29
CA PRO A 2 30.09 50.67 48.93
C PRO A 2 29.06 49.55 48.72
N ALA A 3 28.71 49.42 47.48
CA ALA A 3 27.96 48.34 46.91
C ALA A 3 28.77 47.02 46.93
N THR A 4 28.12 45.90 47.28
CA THR A 4 28.69 44.57 47.16
C THR A 4 28.17 43.90 45.89
N ASP A 5 29.10 43.74 44.99
CA ASP A 5 29.04 42.99 43.76
C ASP A 5 29.02 41.49 44.07
N THR A 6 28.02 40.75 43.60
CA THR A 6 28.04 39.29 43.57
C THR A 6 28.01 38.78 42.11
N ALA A 7 29.22 38.61 41.58
CA ALA A 7 29.43 38.03 40.29
C ALA A 7 29.17 36.51 40.28
N THR A 8 28.29 36.08 39.44
CA THR A 8 28.05 34.66 39.10
C THR A 8 29.14 34.16 38.11
N PRO A 9 29.81 33.02 38.34
CA PRO A 9 30.85 32.56 37.44
C PRO A 9 30.27 31.95 36.18
N GLY A 10 30.61 32.59 35.08
CA GLY A 10 30.30 32.10 33.73
C GLY A 10 31.00 30.79 33.41
N ALA A 11 30.22 29.81 33.02
CA ALA A 11 30.72 28.56 32.47
C ALA A 11 31.35 28.83 31.06
N ARG A 12 32.66 28.82 31.01
CA ARG A 12 33.45 28.83 29.73
C ARG A 12 33.25 27.51 29.03
N VAL A 13 32.41 27.51 28.01
CA VAL A 13 32.39 26.40 27.02
C VAL A 13 33.65 26.46 26.19
N ARG A 14 34.59 25.55 26.46
CA ARG A 14 35.82 25.36 25.70
C ARG A 14 35.45 24.65 24.40
N ALA A 15 35.37 25.40 23.27
CA ALA A 15 35.22 24.84 21.94
C ALA A 15 36.54 24.13 21.56
N THR A 16 36.59 22.82 21.68
CA THR A 16 37.63 21.98 21.08
C THR A 16 37.32 21.85 19.58
N ARG A 17 37.98 22.66 18.79
CA ARG A 17 37.95 22.64 17.33
C ARG A 17 38.75 21.42 16.84
N SER A 18 38.07 20.28 16.70
CA SER A 18 38.61 19.11 16.03
C SER A 18 38.46 19.32 14.51
N ARG A 19 39.57 19.30 13.79
CA ARG A 19 39.60 19.26 12.32
C ARG A 19 39.09 17.89 11.88
N ARG A 20 37.78 17.78 11.62
CA ARG A 20 37.19 16.61 10.97
C ARG A 20 37.06 16.84 9.47
N SER A 21 37.20 15.76 8.70
CA SER A 21 37.15 15.76 7.24
C SER A 21 35.75 16.18 6.73
N SER A 22 35.68 16.71 5.51
CA SER A 22 34.44 17.22 4.90
C SER A 22 33.29 16.19 4.80
N ALA A 23 33.60 14.90 4.94
CA ALA A 23 32.61 13.82 4.97
C ALA A 23 31.91 13.71 6.32
N ASP A 24 32.55 14.15 7.41
CA ASP A 24 31.96 14.14 8.76
C ASP A 24 31.02 15.33 8.99
N ASP A 25 31.23 16.46 8.29
CA ASP A 25 30.36 17.64 8.38
C ASP A 25 28.98 17.39 7.76
N GLU A 26 28.89 16.55 6.73
CA GLU A 26 27.62 16.19 6.11
C GLU A 26 26.77 15.27 7.01
N ILE A 27 27.43 14.52 7.90
CA ILE A 27 26.77 13.66 8.90
C ILE A 27 26.30 14.49 10.12
N GLU A 28 27.03 15.56 10.47
CA GLU A 28 26.70 16.39 11.64
C GLU A 28 25.47 17.27 11.40
N ILE A 29 25.18 17.66 10.15
CA ILE A 29 23.97 18.41 9.78
C ILE A 29 22.70 17.55 9.95
N ARG A 30 22.82 16.22 9.92
CA ARG A 30 21.68 15.28 10.09
C ARG A 30 21.33 14.97 11.55
N THR A 31 22.16 15.32 12.50
CA THR A 31 21.85 15.15 13.93
C THR A 31 21.30 16.43 14.53
N VAL A 32 20.07 16.77 14.19
CA VAL A 32 19.32 17.75 14.99
C VAL A 32 19.17 17.15 16.39
N ARG A 33 19.90 17.68 17.39
CA ARG A 33 19.66 17.35 18.79
C ARG A 33 18.31 17.92 19.20
N VAL A 34 17.28 17.10 19.06
CA VAL A 34 15.97 17.39 19.61
C VAL A 34 16.07 17.34 21.13
N LYS A 35 15.61 18.37 21.83
CA LYS A 35 15.57 18.40 23.29
C LYS A 35 14.85 17.14 23.82
N ARG A 36 15.35 16.60 24.95
CA ARG A 36 14.73 15.44 25.62
C ARG A 36 13.29 15.78 25.96
N GLY A 37 12.34 15.18 25.24
CA GLY A 37 10.88 15.46 25.33
C GLY A 37 10.22 15.75 23.98
N GLU A 38 10.95 16.21 22.98
CA GLU A 38 10.45 16.55 21.63
C GLU A 38 10.79 15.52 20.56
N GLN A 39 11.28 14.33 20.94
CA GLN A 39 11.45 13.27 19.96
C GLN A 39 10.05 12.89 19.47
N PRO A 40 9.74 13.06 18.16
CA PRO A 40 8.55 12.44 17.61
C PRO A 40 8.65 10.98 18.02
N SER A 41 7.62 10.46 18.69
CA SER A 41 7.57 9.09 19.14
C SER A 41 7.65 8.20 17.89
N ARG A 42 8.89 7.83 17.49
CA ARG A 42 9.07 6.70 16.61
C ARG A 42 8.46 5.53 17.35
N ALA A 43 7.46 4.91 16.75
CA ALA A 43 7.03 3.62 17.23
C ALA A 43 8.32 2.80 17.38
N PRO A 44 8.65 2.31 18.56
CA PRO A 44 9.87 1.56 18.77
C PRO A 44 9.83 0.39 17.79
N LEU A 45 10.93 0.14 17.09
CA LEU A 45 11.09 -1.05 16.27
C LEU A 45 10.70 -2.25 17.13
N THR A 46 9.93 -3.18 16.56
CA THR A 46 9.63 -4.43 17.27
C THR A 46 10.96 -5.13 17.64
N PRO A 47 11.01 -5.91 18.73
CA PRO A 47 12.25 -6.60 19.13
C PRO A 47 12.87 -7.41 18.00
N PHE A 48 12.02 -8.01 17.14
CA PHE A 48 12.46 -8.74 15.96
C PHE A 48 13.09 -7.82 14.91
N GLN A 49 12.51 -6.66 14.64
CA GLN A 49 13.08 -5.67 13.71
C GLN A 49 14.40 -5.10 14.21
N GLN A 50 14.54 -4.87 15.52
CA GLN A 50 15.80 -4.45 16.12
C GLN A 50 16.89 -5.51 15.95
N TRP A 51 16.56 -6.79 16.23
CA TRP A 51 17.47 -7.90 16.05
C TRP A 51 17.90 -8.05 14.59
N THR A 52 16.97 -7.98 13.63
CA THR A 52 17.26 -8.08 12.20
C THR A 52 18.16 -6.95 11.74
N TRP A 53 17.92 -5.72 12.19
CA TRP A 53 18.76 -4.57 11.88
C TRP A 53 20.19 -4.75 12.41
N LEU A 54 20.37 -5.10 13.67
CA LEU A 54 21.69 -5.33 14.26
C LEU A 54 22.48 -6.44 13.54
N ARG A 55 21.80 -7.45 13.01
CA ARG A 55 22.43 -8.63 12.39
C ARG A 55 22.77 -8.41 10.90
N PHE A 56 22.00 -7.56 10.18
CA PHE A 56 22.09 -7.43 8.72
C PHE A 56 22.49 -6.04 8.24
N LYS A 57 22.67 -5.04 9.12
CA LYS A 57 23.04 -3.66 8.75
C LYS A 57 24.24 -3.57 7.80
N ASP A 58 25.27 -4.40 7.99
CA ASP A 58 26.51 -4.38 7.20
C ASP A 58 26.32 -5.01 5.80
N ARG A 59 25.23 -5.71 5.55
CA ARG A 59 24.93 -6.36 4.27
C ARG A 59 23.97 -5.55 3.40
N VAL A 60 23.28 -4.60 3.98
CA VAL A 60 22.35 -3.70 3.27
C VAL A 60 23.20 -2.63 2.56
N LYS A 61 23.21 -2.66 1.23
CA LYS A 61 23.84 -1.64 0.40
C LYS A 61 22.74 -0.78 -0.22
N MET A 62 22.87 0.54 -0.09
CA MET A 62 21.98 1.49 -0.75
C MET A 62 22.29 1.56 -2.24
N GLY A 63 21.30 1.26 -3.09
CA GLY A 63 21.36 1.38 -4.53
C GLY A 63 20.20 2.22 -5.06
N PRO A 64 20.09 2.45 -6.37
CA PRO A 64 19.00 3.25 -6.95
C PRO A 64 17.60 2.64 -6.73
N ALA A 65 17.48 1.33 -6.57
CA ALA A 65 16.22 0.65 -6.27
C ALA A 65 15.72 0.96 -4.84
N GLU A 66 16.62 1.24 -3.91
CA GLU A 66 16.29 1.57 -2.52
C GLU A 66 15.70 2.98 -2.37
N VAL A 67 16.03 3.91 -3.27
CA VAL A 67 15.43 5.25 -3.30
C VAL A 67 13.93 5.14 -3.64
N VAL A 68 13.58 4.30 -4.60
CA VAL A 68 12.17 4.02 -4.95
C VAL A 68 11.45 3.32 -3.79
N LEU A 69 12.13 2.44 -3.09
CA LEU A 69 11.59 1.77 -1.90
C LEU A 69 11.33 2.78 -0.77
N GLU A 70 12.24 3.71 -0.51
CA GLU A 70 12.07 4.76 0.48
C GLU A 70 10.87 5.67 0.15
N GLU A 71 10.72 6.04 -1.11
CA GLU A 71 9.56 6.80 -1.59
C GLU A 71 8.25 6.02 -1.37
N ASN A 72 8.22 4.72 -1.69
CA ASN A 72 7.05 3.88 -1.47
C ASN A 72 6.74 3.68 0.02
N LEU A 73 7.75 3.58 0.88
CA LEU A 73 7.57 3.49 2.33
C LEU A 73 6.99 4.79 2.91
N LEU A 74 7.46 5.94 2.44
CA LEU A 74 6.92 7.25 2.80
C LEU A 74 5.45 7.38 2.35
N LYS A 75 5.15 7.03 1.10
CA LYS A 75 3.78 7.03 0.54
C LYS A 75 2.85 6.05 1.26
N ALA A 76 3.37 4.91 1.70
CA ALA A 76 2.62 3.93 2.49
C ALA A 76 2.47 4.32 3.97
N HIS A 77 3.03 5.46 4.41
CA HIS A 77 3.12 5.88 5.82
C HIS A 77 3.75 4.82 6.75
N MET A 78 4.61 3.98 6.19
CA MET A 78 5.35 3.01 6.98
C MET A 78 6.48 3.72 7.73
N ARG A 79 6.51 3.59 9.07
CA ARG A 79 7.48 4.26 9.95
C ARG A 79 8.84 3.58 9.99
N LEU A 80 9.21 2.85 8.92
CA LEU A 80 10.48 2.14 8.76
C LEU A 80 11.33 2.86 7.71
N ARG A 81 12.65 2.91 7.93
CA ARG A 81 13.59 3.34 6.90
C ARG A 81 13.76 2.22 5.86
N ALA A 82 14.14 2.59 4.64
CA ALA A 82 14.42 1.61 3.59
C ALA A 82 15.45 0.55 4.02
N GLU A 83 16.49 0.97 4.72
CA GLU A 83 17.53 0.08 5.25
C GLU A 83 17.01 -0.91 6.28
N GLU A 84 16.16 -0.45 7.23
CA GLU A 84 15.54 -1.29 8.26
C GLU A 84 14.58 -2.29 7.64
N TYR A 85 13.81 -1.84 6.64
CA TYR A 85 12.90 -2.70 5.88
C TYR A 85 13.64 -3.78 5.09
N LEU A 86 14.74 -3.42 4.42
CA LEU A 86 15.58 -4.39 3.71
C LEU A 86 16.23 -5.40 4.64
N ALA A 87 16.74 -4.97 5.80
CA ALA A 87 17.27 -5.89 6.79
C ALA A 87 16.21 -6.87 7.27
N TRP A 88 14.99 -6.39 7.51
CA TRP A 88 13.86 -7.22 7.88
C TRP A 88 13.46 -8.20 6.76
N THR A 89 13.36 -7.73 5.51
CA THR A 89 13.03 -8.60 4.36
C THR A 89 14.09 -9.68 4.14
N MET A 90 15.38 -9.36 4.27
CA MET A 90 16.47 -10.35 4.21
C MET A 90 16.31 -11.41 5.30
N ALA A 91 16.08 -11.01 6.55
CA ALA A 91 15.92 -11.95 7.65
C ALA A 91 14.71 -12.87 7.45
N VAL A 92 13.55 -12.32 7.05
CA VAL A 92 12.36 -13.12 6.75
C VAL A 92 12.63 -14.09 5.61
N THR A 93 13.31 -13.62 4.53
CA THR A 93 13.65 -14.48 3.39
C THR A 93 14.59 -15.63 3.80
N TYR A 94 15.58 -15.40 4.67
CA TYR A 94 16.44 -16.47 5.17
C TYR A 94 15.69 -17.46 6.08
N ILE A 95 14.80 -16.98 6.94
CA ILE A 95 13.97 -17.83 7.80
C ILE A 95 13.03 -18.69 6.97
N THR A 96 12.35 -18.10 5.98
CA THR A 96 11.46 -18.84 5.08
C THR A 96 12.22 -19.83 4.20
N ALA A 97 13.41 -19.46 3.71
CA ALA A 97 14.28 -20.38 2.98
C ALA A 97 14.66 -21.61 3.83
N ALA A 98 15.08 -21.40 5.08
CA ALA A 98 15.42 -22.49 6.01
C ALA A 98 14.21 -23.37 6.31
N ALA A 99 13.04 -22.78 6.57
CA ALA A 99 11.82 -23.53 6.82
C ALA A 99 11.36 -24.35 5.60
N LEU A 100 11.42 -23.75 4.41
CA LEU A 100 11.05 -24.44 3.16
C LEU A 100 12.05 -25.52 2.77
N THR A 101 13.35 -25.36 3.04
CA THR A 101 14.34 -26.42 2.81
C THR A 101 14.11 -27.60 3.75
N VAL A 102 13.87 -27.37 5.03
CA VAL A 102 13.54 -28.44 5.99
C VAL A 102 12.24 -29.14 5.57
N GLY A 103 11.19 -28.38 5.25
CA GLY A 103 9.90 -28.92 4.79
C GLY A 103 10.02 -29.69 3.47
N GLY A 104 10.78 -29.18 2.51
CA GLY A 104 11.03 -29.83 1.22
C GLY A 104 11.82 -31.14 1.36
N VAL A 105 12.80 -31.16 2.23
CA VAL A 105 13.56 -32.40 2.54
C VAL A 105 12.67 -33.44 3.20
N VAL A 106 11.88 -33.03 4.20
CA VAL A 106 10.94 -33.96 4.89
C VAL A 106 9.92 -34.54 3.90
N LEU A 107 9.31 -33.71 3.06
CA LEU A 107 8.38 -34.20 2.04
C LEU A 107 9.05 -35.08 1.00
N GLY A 108 10.27 -34.73 0.56
CA GLY A 108 11.06 -35.56 -0.34
C GLY A 108 11.38 -36.95 0.24
N VAL A 109 11.77 -37.00 1.51
CA VAL A 109 12.01 -38.27 2.22
C VAL A 109 10.73 -39.09 2.35
N LEU A 110 9.59 -38.47 2.69
CA LEU A 110 8.30 -39.18 2.77
C LEU A 110 7.86 -39.74 1.41
N ILE A 111 8.05 -39.04 0.32
CA ILE A 111 7.76 -39.50 -1.04
C ILE A 111 8.71 -40.65 -1.42
N TYR A 112 9.98 -40.55 -1.07
CA TYR A 112 10.96 -41.62 -1.30
C TYR A 112 10.58 -42.92 -0.54
N LEU A 113 10.16 -42.79 0.72
CA LEU A 113 9.73 -43.93 1.54
C LEU A 113 8.39 -44.54 1.09
N SER A 114 7.54 -43.81 0.37
CA SER A 114 6.26 -44.33 -0.12
C SER A 114 6.39 -45.29 -1.28
N GLY A 115 7.55 -45.35 -1.95
CA GLY A 115 7.84 -46.33 -2.99
C GLY A 115 9.25 -46.18 -3.57
N THR A 116 9.89 -47.33 -3.88
CA THR A 116 11.29 -47.41 -4.33
C THR A 116 11.49 -47.25 -5.84
N GLY A 117 10.49 -46.78 -6.58
CA GLY A 117 10.58 -46.56 -8.03
C GLY A 117 11.40 -45.33 -8.41
N ILE A 118 12.10 -45.39 -9.58
CA ILE A 118 12.88 -44.29 -10.13
C ILE A 118 12.01 -43.01 -10.28
N GLY A 119 10.70 -43.16 -10.58
CA GLY A 119 9.75 -42.06 -10.67
C GLY A 119 9.58 -41.30 -9.33
N ASN A 120 9.52 -42.00 -8.22
CA ASN A 120 9.41 -41.40 -6.89
C ASN A 120 10.70 -40.68 -6.48
N LEU A 121 11.85 -41.15 -6.89
CA LEU A 121 13.15 -40.51 -6.66
C LEU A 121 13.25 -39.18 -7.41
N ILE A 122 12.82 -39.17 -8.68
CA ILE A 122 12.79 -37.93 -9.50
C ILE A 122 11.79 -36.92 -8.90
N LEU A 123 10.62 -37.39 -8.50
CA LEU A 123 9.57 -36.54 -7.92
C LEU A 123 9.98 -35.96 -6.56
N ALA A 124 10.63 -36.78 -5.72
CA ALA A 124 11.19 -36.32 -4.45
C ALA A 124 12.29 -35.27 -4.63
N ALA A 125 13.18 -35.44 -5.60
CA ALA A 125 14.24 -34.51 -5.93
C ALA A 125 13.68 -33.19 -6.49
N LEU A 126 12.68 -33.26 -7.39
CA LEU A 126 12.00 -32.07 -7.92
C LEU A 126 11.32 -31.28 -6.81
N ILE A 127 10.53 -31.92 -5.95
CA ILE A 127 9.83 -31.27 -4.84
C ILE A 127 10.83 -30.70 -3.83
N GLY A 128 11.88 -31.46 -3.48
CA GLY A 128 12.91 -31.03 -2.55
C GLY A 128 13.71 -29.82 -2.99
N VAL A 129 13.83 -29.55 -4.30
CA VAL A 129 14.55 -28.40 -4.86
C VAL A 129 13.60 -27.27 -5.27
N PHE A 130 12.51 -27.56 -6.00
CA PHE A 130 11.64 -26.53 -6.54
C PHE A 130 10.83 -25.79 -5.48
N ILE A 131 10.38 -26.49 -4.42
CA ILE A 131 9.62 -25.84 -3.34
C ILE A 131 10.47 -24.81 -2.59
N PRO A 132 11.68 -25.13 -2.10
CA PRO A 132 12.52 -24.15 -1.42
C PRO A 132 12.94 -23.00 -2.32
N VAL A 133 13.41 -23.27 -3.53
CA VAL A 133 13.88 -22.23 -4.46
C VAL A 133 12.73 -21.34 -4.90
N GLY A 134 11.64 -21.91 -5.40
CA GLY A 134 10.46 -21.16 -5.86
C GLY A 134 9.78 -20.39 -4.73
N GLY A 135 9.61 -21.01 -3.57
CA GLY A 135 9.00 -20.39 -2.40
C GLY A 135 9.86 -19.24 -1.84
N THR A 136 11.18 -19.40 -1.77
CA THR A 136 12.09 -18.32 -1.35
C THR A 136 12.07 -17.13 -2.33
N PHE A 137 12.10 -17.43 -3.63
CA PHE A 137 12.00 -16.40 -4.67
C PHE A 137 10.68 -15.64 -4.58
N LEU A 138 9.57 -16.37 -4.47
CA LEU A 138 8.23 -15.78 -4.33
C LEU A 138 8.13 -14.90 -3.08
N THR A 139 8.63 -15.38 -1.93
CA THR A 139 8.65 -14.60 -0.68
C THR A 139 9.43 -13.29 -0.84
N ASN A 140 10.59 -13.33 -1.49
CA ASN A 140 11.42 -12.13 -1.71
C ASN A 140 10.69 -11.11 -2.60
N VAL A 141 10.06 -11.58 -3.69
CA VAL A 141 9.29 -10.72 -4.61
C VAL A 141 8.08 -10.11 -3.89
N LEU A 142 7.31 -10.90 -3.15
CA LEU A 142 6.13 -10.44 -2.41
C LEU A 142 6.51 -9.41 -1.35
N LEU A 143 7.55 -9.66 -0.54
CA LEU A 143 7.99 -8.71 0.48
C LEU A 143 8.46 -7.38 -0.13
N LYS A 144 9.21 -7.42 -1.22
CA LYS A 144 9.67 -6.19 -1.90
C LYS A 144 8.53 -5.42 -2.57
N SER A 145 7.46 -6.08 -3.01
CA SER A 145 6.30 -5.44 -3.63
C SER A 145 5.30 -4.87 -2.60
N THR A 146 5.34 -5.32 -1.35
CA THR A 146 4.39 -4.93 -0.29
C THR A 146 4.32 -3.41 -0.06
N PRO A 147 5.43 -2.64 0.05
CA PRO A 147 5.36 -1.19 0.24
C PRO A 147 4.67 -0.48 -0.91
N GLY A 148 4.98 -0.86 -2.15
CA GLY A 148 4.33 -0.30 -3.33
C GLY A 148 2.83 -0.62 -3.40
N SER A 149 2.45 -1.85 -3.03
CA SER A 149 1.04 -2.26 -2.94
C SER A 149 0.29 -1.47 -1.86
N ASN A 150 0.89 -1.30 -0.67
CA ASN A 150 0.31 -0.52 0.41
C ASN A 150 0.16 0.96 0.03
N ALA A 151 1.17 1.54 -0.64
CA ALA A 151 1.09 2.91 -1.16
C ALA A 151 -0.07 3.06 -2.16
N LYS A 152 -0.21 2.13 -3.12
CA LYS A 152 -1.33 2.14 -4.07
C LYS A 152 -2.69 2.01 -3.39
N ARG A 153 -2.82 1.09 -2.42
CA ARG A 153 -4.05 0.91 -1.65
C ARG A 153 -4.41 2.18 -0.88
N ARG A 154 -3.43 2.83 -0.24
CA ARG A 154 -3.63 4.11 0.45
C ARG A 154 -4.03 5.21 -0.53
N GLY A 155 -3.40 5.28 -1.71
CA GLY A 155 -3.79 6.22 -2.77
C GLY A 155 -5.25 6.04 -3.20
N ALA A 156 -5.69 4.80 -3.42
CA ALA A 156 -7.08 4.49 -3.75
C ALA A 156 -8.06 4.87 -2.61
N GLU A 157 -7.65 4.72 -1.35
CA GLU A 157 -8.45 5.13 -0.20
C GLU A 157 -8.61 6.66 -0.14
N ILE A 158 -7.53 7.42 -0.41
CA ILE A 158 -7.59 8.88 -0.53
C ILE A 158 -8.51 9.26 -1.68
N ASP A 159 -8.35 8.66 -2.86
CA ASP A 159 -9.16 8.96 -4.05
C ASP A 159 -10.65 8.71 -3.85
N ARG A 160 -11.00 7.70 -3.04
CA ARG A 160 -12.38 7.39 -2.67
C ARG A 160 -13.00 8.45 -1.75
N LYS A 161 -12.20 9.02 -0.85
CA LYS A 161 -12.65 9.99 0.17
C LYS A 161 -12.45 11.45 -0.22
N ILE A 162 -11.73 11.74 -1.32
CA ILE A 162 -11.41 13.12 -1.73
C ILE A 162 -12.66 13.94 -2.06
N GLY A 163 -13.67 13.37 -2.70
CA GLY A 163 -14.90 14.09 -3.06
C GLY A 163 -15.64 14.65 -1.83
N PRO A 164 -16.02 13.81 -0.85
CA PRO A 164 -16.61 14.29 0.40
C PRO A 164 -15.71 15.27 1.16
N ALA A 165 -14.39 15.02 1.21
CA ALA A 165 -13.44 15.93 1.85
C ALA A 165 -13.39 17.30 1.17
N MET A 166 -13.45 17.34 -0.17
CA MET A 166 -13.48 18.61 -0.91
C MET A 166 -14.79 19.37 -0.70
N SER A 167 -15.90 18.69 -0.49
CA SER A 167 -17.16 19.36 -0.12
C SER A 167 -17.03 20.06 1.24
N PHE A 168 -16.36 19.43 2.21
CA PHE A 168 -16.05 20.05 3.50
C PHE A 168 -15.12 21.26 3.33
N VAL A 169 -14.01 21.10 2.60
CA VAL A 169 -13.05 22.19 2.33
C VAL A 169 -13.74 23.37 1.65
N SER A 170 -14.63 23.13 0.68
CA SER A 170 -15.35 24.20 -0.01
C SER A 170 -16.36 24.91 0.88
N ALA A 171 -17.03 24.19 1.80
CA ALA A 171 -17.93 24.78 2.78
C ALA A 171 -17.16 25.70 3.74
N MET A 172 -16.02 25.27 4.26
CA MET A 172 -15.15 26.08 5.13
C MET A 172 -14.62 27.32 4.39
N ALA A 173 -14.17 27.15 3.14
CA ALA A 173 -13.71 28.25 2.31
C ALA A 173 -14.84 29.24 1.96
N SER A 174 -16.08 28.76 1.86
CA SER A 174 -17.26 29.65 1.65
C SER A 174 -17.54 30.51 2.87
N ALA A 175 -17.21 30.02 4.06
CA ALA A 175 -17.29 30.76 5.32
C ALA A 175 -16.06 31.65 5.57
N ASP A 176 -15.20 31.85 4.56
CA ASP A 176 -13.98 32.65 4.60
C ASP A 176 -12.99 32.21 5.71
N VAL A 177 -12.96 30.92 6.03
CA VAL A 177 -12.03 30.33 6.99
C VAL A 177 -10.62 30.27 6.39
N ASN A 178 -9.60 30.59 7.20
CA ASN A 178 -8.20 30.54 6.78
C ASN A 178 -7.76 29.12 6.41
N ILE A 179 -6.84 29.04 5.44
CA ILE A 179 -6.33 27.75 4.94
C ILE A 179 -5.73 26.85 6.05
N ASP A 180 -5.00 27.42 6.98
CA ASP A 180 -4.44 26.68 8.13
C ASP A 180 -5.54 25.99 8.95
N GLN A 181 -6.62 26.74 9.22
CA GLN A 181 -7.75 26.20 9.98
C GLN A 181 -8.51 25.13 9.18
N ILE A 182 -8.67 25.33 7.86
CA ILE A 182 -9.31 24.32 6.99
C ILE A 182 -8.56 22.99 7.06
N PHE A 183 -7.22 22.98 6.96
CA PHE A 183 -6.44 21.74 7.06
C PHE A 183 -6.45 21.16 8.46
N ARG A 184 -6.46 21.99 9.51
CA ARG A 184 -6.57 21.55 10.90
C ARG A 184 -7.90 20.87 11.18
N ASP A 185 -9.01 21.46 10.74
CA ASP A 185 -10.34 20.92 10.96
C ASP A 185 -10.54 19.65 10.14
N LEU A 186 -10.06 19.62 8.88
CA LEU A 186 -10.06 18.43 8.03
C LEU A 186 -9.28 17.27 8.69
N ALA A 187 -8.17 17.57 9.37
CA ALA A 187 -7.35 16.57 10.08
C ALA A 187 -8.08 15.93 11.26
N GLN A 188 -9.01 16.66 11.91
CA GLN A 188 -9.77 16.17 13.05
C GLN A 188 -10.95 15.29 12.65
N GLU A 189 -11.45 15.43 11.43
CA GLU A 189 -12.61 14.74 10.90
C GLU A 189 -12.27 13.33 10.39
N LYS A 190 -12.30 12.34 11.27
CA LYS A 190 -11.97 10.93 10.99
C LYS A 190 -12.81 10.29 9.88
N ILE A 191 -13.98 10.85 9.55
CA ILE A 191 -14.86 10.36 8.50
C ILE A 191 -14.18 10.36 7.11
N TYR A 192 -13.21 11.26 6.91
CA TYR A 192 -12.44 11.35 5.67
C TYR A 192 -11.23 10.41 5.60
N GLY A 193 -11.00 9.57 6.63
CA GLY A 193 -10.01 8.51 6.64
C GLY A 193 -8.61 8.98 6.23
N ALA A 194 -8.05 8.38 5.17
CA ALA A 194 -6.70 8.68 4.72
C ALA A 194 -6.49 10.16 4.28
N VAL A 195 -7.53 10.86 3.82
CA VAL A 195 -7.44 12.31 3.51
C VAL A 195 -7.21 13.12 4.79
N ALA A 196 -7.93 12.79 5.87
CA ALA A 196 -7.73 13.45 7.18
C ALA A 196 -6.32 13.20 7.73
N GLU A 197 -5.76 12.00 7.52
CA GLU A 197 -4.38 11.70 7.90
C GLU A 197 -3.37 12.52 7.09
N GLU A 198 -3.57 12.71 5.78
CA GLU A 198 -2.72 13.59 4.95
C GLU A 198 -2.81 15.05 5.43
N ALA A 199 -4.01 15.54 5.76
CA ALA A 199 -4.21 16.86 6.33
C ALA A 199 -3.52 16.98 7.71
N ALA A 200 -3.60 15.95 8.55
CA ALA A 200 -2.93 15.93 9.86
C ALA A 200 -1.40 16.03 9.74
N TRP A 201 -0.82 15.49 8.69
CA TRP A 201 0.62 15.63 8.44
C TRP A 201 0.98 17.07 8.03
N ILE A 202 0.14 17.73 7.21
CA ILE A 202 0.33 19.14 6.83
C ILE A 202 0.20 20.01 8.09
N THR A 203 -0.85 19.81 8.90
CA THR A 203 -1.07 20.53 10.16
C THR A 203 0.08 20.33 11.15
N ARG A 204 0.60 19.11 11.27
CA ARG A 204 1.76 18.82 12.11
C ARG A 204 2.99 19.58 11.65
N ASP A 205 3.25 19.64 10.35
CA ASP A 205 4.41 20.30 9.80
C ASP A 205 4.33 21.82 10.02
N THR A 206 3.13 22.41 10.04
CA THR A 206 2.92 23.82 10.37
C THR A 206 3.01 24.10 11.87
N GLU A 207 2.30 23.33 12.69
CA GLU A 207 2.17 23.61 14.14
C GLU A 207 3.38 23.16 14.96
N LEU A 208 3.96 21.99 14.64
CA LEU A 208 5.07 21.41 15.41
C LEU A 208 6.45 21.77 14.85
N LEU A 209 6.58 21.88 13.54
CA LEU A 209 7.86 22.19 12.89
C LEU A 209 7.98 23.67 12.51
N GLY A 210 6.91 24.46 12.64
CA GLY A 210 6.90 25.89 12.30
C GLY A 210 7.11 26.18 10.80
N ILE A 211 6.82 25.19 9.94
CA ILE A 211 6.95 25.36 8.50
C ILE A 211 5.77 26.19 7.98
N ASP A 212 6.05 27.12 7.07
CA ASP A 212 5.00 27.89 6.38
C ASP A 212 3.97 26.96 5.72
N ILE A 213 2.69 27.31 5.81
CA ILE A 213 1.58 26.49 5.32
C ILE A 213 1.72 26.08 3.85
N LEU A 214 2.14 27.00 2.96
CA LEU A 214 2.31 26.69 1.54
C LEU A 214 3.47 25.72 1.31
N SER A 215 4.53 25.84 2.11
CA SER A 215 5.65 24.91 2.09
C SER A 215 5.26 23.54 2.65
N ALA A 216 4.46 23.48 3.72
CA ALA A 216 3.93 22.23 4.28
C ALA A 216 2.99 21.52 3.29
N ILE A 217 2.12 22.27 2.59
CA ILE A 217 1.25 21.75 1.52
C ILE A 217 2.09 21.19 0.37
N ARG A 218 3.17 21.89 -0.04
CA ARG A 218 4.09 21.41 -1.09
C ARG A 218 4.78 20.10 -0.70
N LEU A 219 5.23 19.98 0.55
CA LEU A 219 5.78 18.74 1.09
C LEU A 219 4.73 17.63 1.12
N GLY A 220 3.50 17.94 1.53
CA GLY A 220 2.36 17.03 1.48
C GLY A 220 2.10 16.50 0.06
N ALA A 221 2.10 17.40 -0.94
CA ALA A 221 1.92 17.03 -2.34
C ALA A 221 3.03 16.10 -2.88
N ALA A 222 4.26 16.26 -2.40
CA ALA A 222 5.38 15.42 -2.83
C ALA A 222 5.35 14.01 -2.24
N ARG A 223 4.77 13.82 -1.03
CA ARG A 223 4.76 12.55 -0.30
C ARG A 223 3.49 11.72 -0.46
N THR A 224 2.40 12.31 -0.94
CA THR A 224 1.11 11.60 -1.06
C THR A 224 1.14 10.54 -2.17
N PRO A 225 0.51 9.38 -1.98
CA PRO A 225 0.38 8.35 -3.01
C PRO A 225 -0.76 8.62 -4.00
N SER A 226 -1.71 9.50 -3.67
CA SER A 226 -2.84 9.85 -4.53
C SER A 226 -2.48 10.97 -5.49
N LYS A 227 -2.65 10.72 -6.80
CA LYS A 227 -2.44 11.76 -7.82
C LYS A 227 -3.49 12.87 -7.72
N ARG A 228 -4.76 12.52 -7.44
CA ARG A 228 -5.85 13.50 -7.30
C ARG A 228 -5.57 14.46 -6.14
N TRP A 229 -5.12 13.94 -5.00
CA TRP A 229 -4.75 14.76 -3.84
C TRP A 229 -3.50 15.60 -4.12
N GLN A 230 -2.49 15.03 -4.79
CA GLN A 230 -1.29 15.74 -5.21
C GLN A 230 -1.65 16.95 -6.11
N ASP A 231 -2.46 16.73 -7.15
CA ASP A 231 -2.87 17.77 -8.10
C ASP A 231 -3.68 18.87 -7.39
N PHE A 232 -4.53 18.49 -6.42
CA PHE A 232 -5.25 19.45 -5.59
C PHE A 232 -4.30 20.32 -4.77
N LEU A 233 -3.37 19.71 -4.02
CA LEU A 233 -2.42 20.43 -3.18
C LEU A 233 -1.49 21.35 -4.01
N GLN A 234 -1.00 20.87 -5.15
CA GLN A 234 -0.19 21.68 -6.07
C GLN A 234 -0.98 22.88 -6.61
N GLY A 235 -2.24 22.69 -6.95
CA GLY A 235 -3.10 23.77 -7.38
C GLY A 235 -3.36 24.81 -6.28
N VAL A 236 -3.49 24.39 -5.03
CA VAL A 236 -3.56 25.30 -3.87
C VAL A 236 -2.30 26.18 -3.80
N VAL A 237 -1.11 25.53 -3.84
CA VAL A 237 0.17 26.25 -3.81
C VAL A 237 0.27 27.23 -4.99
N THR A 238 -0.04 26.77 -6.19
CA THR A 238 0.05 27.61 -7.41
C THR A 238 -0.90 28.80 -7.33
N THR A 239 -2.16 28.59 -6.92
CA THR A 239 -3.16 29.65 -6.79
C THR A 239 -2.72 30.69 -5.76
N ALA A 240 -2.25 30.24 -4.58
CA ALA A 240 -1.82 31.14 -3.51
C ALA A 240 -0.57 31.93 -3.90
N THR A 241 0.43 31.28 -4.52
CA THR A 241 1.69 31.96 -4.93
C THR A 241 1.48 32.94 -6.09
N SER A 242 0.47 32.72 -6.93
CA SER A 242 0.09 33.63 -8.02
C SER A 242 -0.81 34.77 -7.54
N GLY A 243 -1.09 34.91 -6.25
CA GLY A 243 -1.98 35.91 -5.67
C GLY A 243 -3.46 35.68 -6.00
N GLY A 244 -3.82 34.49 -6.46
CA GLY A 244 -5.20 34.12 -6.76
C GLY A 244 -6.03 33.86 -5.49
N GLN A 245 -7.34 34.01 -5.62
CA GLN A 245 -8.26 33.69 -4.54
C GLN A 245 -8.43 32.16 -4.40
N LEU A 246 -8.23 31.61 -3.20
CA LEU A 246 -8.36 30.18 -2.92
C LEU A 246 -9.81 29.70 -2.87
N LYS A 247 -10.74 30.56 -2.45
CA LYS A 247 -12.17 30.24 -2.36
C LYS A 247 -12.77 29.75 -3.68
N PRO A 248 -12.64 30.46 -4.82
CA PRO A 248 -13.12 29.98 -6.12
C PRO A 248 -12.45 28.66 -6.53
N TYR A 249 -11.16 28.50 -6.23
CA TYR A 249 -10.42 27.28 -6.52
C TYR A 249 -10.99 26.07 -5.77
N PHE A 250 -11.26 26.21 -4.47
CA PHE A 250 -11.84 25.13 -3.66
C PHE A 250 -13.24 24.75 -4.12
N LEU A 251 -14.09 25.74 -4.45
CA LEU A 251 -15.43 25.50 -4.98
C LEU A 251 -15.40 24.74 -6.30
N LEU A 252 -14.54 25.18 -7.24
CA LEU A 252 -14.38 24.53 -8.52
C LEU A 252 -13.90 23.07 -8.38
N LYS A 253 -12.92 22.85 -7.50
CA LYS A 253 -12.40 21.50 -7.24
C LYS A 253 -13.41 20.58 -6.56
N ALA A 254 -14.18 21.09 -5.62
CA ALA A 254 -15.27 20.33 -5.00
C ALA A 254 -16.31 19.89 -6.03
N GLU A 255 -16.76 20.81 -6.91
CA GLU A 255 -17.69 20.48 -8.00
C GLU A 255 -17.10 19.44 -8.96
N GLN A 256 -15.82 19.62 -9.34
CA GLN A 256 -15.12 18.67 -10.22
C GLN A 256 -15.12 17.26 -9.61
N TYR A 257 -14.68 17.11 -8.36
CA TYR A 257 -14.59 15.78 -7.73
C TYR A 257 -15.97 15.16 -7.46
N GLN A 258 -16.99 15.96 -7.14
CA GLN A 258 -18.36 15.46 -7.03
C GLN A 258 -18.87 14.92 -8.37
N ARG A 259 -18.59 15.62 -9.47
CA ARG A 259 -18.95 15.20 -10.82
C ARG A 259 -18.22 13.92 -11.22
N GLU A 260 -16.92 13.83 -10.94
CA GLU A 260 -16.12 12.63 -11.17
C GLU A 260 -16.67 11.43 -10.38
N ASN A 261 -16.96 11.59 -9.08
CA ASN A 261 -17.54 10.53 -8.26
C ASN A 261 -18.89 10.05 -8.78
N LYS A 262 -19.72 10.97 -9.26
CA LYS A 262 -21.01 10.61 -9.87
C LYS A 262 -20.82 9.79 -11.16
N LEU A 263 -19.87 10.18 -12.02
CA LEU A 263 -19.54 9.44 -13.24
C LEU A 263 -18.97 8.04 -12.90
N ASP A 264 -18.09 7.94 -11.91
CA ASP A 264 -17.54 6.67 -11.46
C ASP A 264 -18.65 5.75 -10.91
N SER A 265 -19.61 6.29 -10.19
CA SER A 265 -20.78 5.53 -9.70
C SER A 265 -21.66 5.03 -10.86
N LEU A 266 -21.90 5.86 -11.88
CA LEU A 266 -22.67 5.44 -13.07
C LEU A 266 -21.95 4.33 -13.84
N ARG A 267 -20.63 4.46 -14.06
CA ARG A 267 -19.81 3.42 -14.71
C ARG A 267 -19.84 2.10 -13.95
N ARG A 268 -19.78 2.13 -12.60
CA ARG A 268 -19.91 0.92 -11.78
C ARG A 268 -21.26 0.24 -11.98
N THR A 269 -22.35 1.02 -12.00
CA THR A 269 -23.71 0.48 -12.24
C THR A 269 -23.82 -0.14 -13.63
N GLU A 270 -23.24 0.49 -14.66
CA GLU A 270 -23.19 -0.03 -16.03
C GLU A 270 -22.40 -1.36 -16.09
N THR A 271 -21.23 -1.39 -15.45
CA THR A 271 -20.41 -2.62 -15.36
C THR A 271 -21.16 -3.75 -14.67
N MET A 272 -21.90 -3.46 -13.59
CA MET A 272 -22.75 -4.46 -12.93
C MET A 272 -23.87 -4.99 -13.85
N GLY A 273 -24.46 -4.12 -14.69
CA GLY A 273 -25.44 -4.52 -15.70
C GLY A 273 -24.84 -5.49 -16.72
N LEU A 274 -23.67 -5.17 -17.28
CA LEU A 274 -22.96 -6.04 -18.23
C LEU A 274 -22.57 -7.38 -17.61
N LEU A 275 -22.16 -7.39 -16.32
CA LEU A 275 -21.86 -8.63 -15.61
C LEU A 275 -23.08 -9.50 -15.41
N ALA A 276 -24.23 -8.91 -15.08
CA ALA A 276 -25.49 -9.64 -14.95
C ALA A 276 -25.91 -10.27 -16.28
N GLU A 277 -25.78 -9.55 -17.40
CA GLU A 277 -26.05 -10.06 -18.74
C GLU A 277 -25.11 -11.22 -19.10
N THR A 278 -23.81 -11.05 -18.83
CA THR A 278 -22.81 -12.10 -19.04
C THR A 278 -23.12 -13.35 -18.20
N PHE A 279 -23.55 -13.17 -16.97
CA PHE A 279 -23.96 -14.28 -16.10
C PHE A 279 -25.10 -15.08 -16.69
N VAL A 280 -26.17 -14.39 -17.10
CA VAL A 280 -27.33 -15.06 -17.70
C VAL A 280 -26.92 -15.82 -18.98
N THR A 281 -26.09 -15.24 -19.82
CA THR A 281 -25.67 -15.86 -21.07
C THR A 281 -24.76 -17.07 -20.83
N VAL A 282 -23.72 -16.94 -20.02
CA VAL A 282 -22.68 -17.98 -19.87
C VAL A 282 -23.08 -19.04 -18.85
N VAL A 283 -23.71 -18.67 -17.75
CA VAL A 283 -24.00 -19.59 -16.63
C VAL A 283 -25.40 -20.22 -16.77
N VAL A 284 -26.33 -19.56 -17.42
CA VAL A 284 -27.71 -20.06 -17.56
C VAL A 284 -28.01 -20.52 -18.98
N ALA A 285 -27.89 -19.64 -19.98
CA ALA A 285 -28.33 -19.95 -21.33
C ALA A 285 -27.44 -21.00 -22.03
N PHE A 286 -26.11 -20.92 -21.88
CA PHE A 286 -25.19 -21.85 -22.52
C PHE A 286 -25.33 -23.32 -22.04
N PRO A 287 -25.38 -23.62 -20.73
CA PRO A 287 -25.66 -24.97 -20.23
C PRO A 287 -27.03 -25.50 -20.65
N LEU A 288 -28.07 -24.65 -20.64
CA LEU A 288 -29.40 -25.02 -21.11
C LEU A 288 -29.38 -25.44 -22.58
N PHE A 289 -28.69 -24.66 -23.44
CA PHE A 289 -28.51 -25.00 -24.86
C PHE A 289 -27.79 -26.34 -25.02
N LEU A 290 -26.73 -26.60 -24.25
CA LEU A 290 -26.03 -27.89 -24.30
C LEU A 290 -26.91 -29.08 -23.90
N VAL A 291 -27.73 -28.93 -22.86
CA VAL A 291 -28.68 -29.99 -22.45
C VAL A 291 -29.69 -30.28 -23.55
N ILE A 292 -30.21 -29.25 -24.22
CA ILE A 292 -31.15 -29.43 -25.36
C ILE A 292 -30.44 -30.15 -26.49
N VAL A 293 -29.22 -29.77 -26.87
CA VAL A 293 -28.46 -30.42 -27.93
C VAL A 293 -28.21 -31.89 -27.61
N ILE A 294 -27.82 -32.21 -26.38
CA ILE A 294 -27.61 -33.61 -25.96
C ILE A 294 -28.90 -34.40 -25.97
N ALA A 295 -30.03 -33.81 -25.55
CA ALA A 295 -31.34 -34.44 -25.59
C ALA A 295 -31.73 -34.79 -27.06
N ILE A 296 -31.48 -33.89 -28.00
CA ILE A 296 -31.71 -34.14 -29.44
C ILE A 296 -30.84 -35.30 -29.94
N PHE A 297 -29.55 -35.32 -29.62
CA PHE A 297 -28.65 -36.43 -29.98
C PHE A 297 -29.06 -37.75 -29.34
N ALA A 298 -29.63 -37.74 -28.12
CA ALA A 298 -30.13 -38.94 -27.47
C ALA A 298 -31.34 -39.57 -28.19
N VAL A 299 -32.15 -38.75 -28.87
CA VAL A 299 -33.32 -39.21 -29.64
C VAL A 299 -32.93 -39.71 -31.02
N ILE A 300 -31.95 -39.06 -31.70
CA ILE A 300 -31.56 -39.39 -33.06
C ILE A 300 -30.55 -40.57 -33.12
N GLY A 301 -29.65 -40.63 -32.14
CA GLY A 301 -28.63 -41.69 -32.05
C GLY A 301 -29.09 -42.80 -31.10
N SER A 302 -28.76 -44.06 -31.41
CA SER A 302 -28.90 -45.18 -30.48
C SER A 302 -27.86 -45.01 -29.35
N GLY A 303 -28.06 -43.98 -28.55
CA GLY A 303 -27.10 -43.50 -27.57
C GLY A 303 -26.94 -44.48 -26.41
N GLY A 304 -25.86 -45.23 -26.44
CA GLY A 304 -25.38 -46.00 -25.30
C GLY A 304 -25.04 -45.13 -24.11
N GLY A 305 -24.77 -45.72 -22.94
CA GLY A 305 -24.56 -45.08 -21.63
C GLY A 305 -23.57 -43.88 -21.58
N GLY A 306 -22.82 -43.60 -22.69
CA GLY A 306 -21.92 -42.44 -22.76
C GLY A 306 -22.60 -41.08 -22.73
N LEU A 307 -23.82 -40.95 -23.38
CA LEU A 307 -24.57 -39.68 -23.35
C LEU A 307 -25.07 -39.31 -21.95
N MET A 308 -25.47 -40.31 -21.16
CA MET A 308 -25.88 -40.10 -19.77
C MET A 308 -24.69 -39.61 -18.91
N ALA A 309 -23.50 -40.16 -19.12
CA ALA A 309 -22.28 -39.72 -18.44
C ALA A 309 -21.90 -38.27 -18.80
N ILE A 310 -22.06 -37.88 -20.05
CA ILE A 310 -21.84 -36.49 -20.50
C ILE A 310 -22.85 -35.53 -19.84
N LEU A 311 -24.12 -35.92 -19.80
CA LEU A 311 -25.17 -35.13 -19.17
C LEU A 311 -24.92 -34.92 -17.66
N TRP A 312 -24.52 -35.97 -16.93
CA TRP A 312 -24.11 -35.88 -15.54
C TRP A 312 -22.86 -35.04 -15.35
N GLY A 313 -21.90 -35.09 -16.26
CA GLY A 313 -20.71 -34.24 -16.28
C GLY A 313 -21.04 -32.74 -16.43
N ILE A 314 -21.99 -32.42 -17.32
CA ILE A 314 -22.44 -31.03 -17.50
C ILE A 314 -23.18 -30.53 -16.26
N VAL A 315 -24.19 -31.25 -15.80
CA VAL A 315 -25.03 -30.81 -14.68
C VAL A 315 -24.29 -30.85 -13.34
N GLY A 316 -23.50 -31.91 -13.10
CA GLY A 316 -22.83 -32.12 -11.80
C GLY A 316 -21.49 -31.47 -11.65
N ALA A 317 -20.76 -31.19 -12.72
CA ALA A 317 -19.43 -30.62 -12.69
C ALA A 317 -19.30 -29.27 -13.39
N MET A 318 -19.76 -29.16 -14.64
CA MET A 318 -19.53 -27.95 -15.43
C MET A 318 -20.33 -26.76 -14.91
N ILE A 319 -21.61 -26.92 -14.60
CA ILE A 319 -22.47 -25.82 -14.09
C ILE A 319 -21.96 -25.30 -12.73
N PRO A 320 -21.68 -26.14 -11.71
CA PRO A 320 -21.11 -25.67 -10.45
C PRO A 320 -19.73 -25.03 -10.61
N ALA A 321 -18.90 -25.55 -11.51
CA ALA A 321 -17.57 -24.96 -11.80
C ALA A 321 -17.70 -23.54 -12.37
N PHE A 322 -18.58 -23.32 -13.36
CA PHE A 322 -18.82 -21.97 -13.90
C PHE A 322 -19.39 -21.01 -12.85
N GLN A 323 -20.32 -21.47 -12.02
CA GLN A 323 -20.87 -20.66 -10.90
C GLN A 323 -19.76 -20.27 -9.93
N PHE A 324 -18.90 -21.21 -9.54
CA PHE A 324 -17.80 -20.95 -8.60
C PHE A 324 -16.79 -19.95 -9.18
N VAL A 325 -16.38 -20.13 -10.43
CA VAL A 325 -15.47 -19.19 -11.13
C VAL A 325 -16.09 -17.80 -11.21
N PHE A 326 -17.40 -17.71 -11.51
CA PHE A 326 -18.12 -16.44 -11.59
C PHE A 326 -18.20 -15.74 -10.22
N ILE A 327 -18.44 -16.48 -9.13
CA ILE A 327 -18.44 -15.95 -7.77
C ILE A 327 -17.05 -15.39 -7.41
N LEU A 328 -15.97 -16.12 -7.71
CA LEU A 328 -14.60 -15.65 -7.47
C LEU A 328 -14.29 -14.37 -8.27
N TYR A 329 -14.75 -14.31 -9.52
CA TYR A 329 -14.57 -13.14 -10.37
C TYR A 329 -15.31 -11.91 -9.80
N MET A 330 -16.57 -12.11 -9.36
CA MET A 330 -17.37 -11.06 -8.70
C MET A 330 -16.76 -10.59 -7.37
N GLN A 331 -16.20 -11.51 -6.58
CA GLN A 331 -15.50 -11.14 -5.34
C GLN A 331 -14.24 -10.29 -5.64
N GLY A 332 -13.50 -10.60 -6.70
CA GLY A 332 -12.37 -9.79 -7.14
C GLY A 332 -12.77 -8.36 -7.47
N LEU A 333 -13.84 -8.19 -8.24
CA LEU A 333 -14.38 -6.85 -8.60
C LEU A 333 -14.93 -6.10 -7.38
N ALA A 334 -15.60 -6.79 -6.46
CA ALA A 334 -16.11 -6.19 -5.23
C ALA A 334 -15.00 -5.74 -4.28
N SER A 335 -13.85 -6.39 -4.28
CA SER A 335 -12.70 -6.02 -3.44
C SER A 335 -11.96 -4.77 -3.95
N GLU A 336 -12.08 -4.44 -5.23
CA GLU A 336 -11.50 -3.23 -5.83
C GLU A 336 -12.44 -2.01 -5.74
N SER A 337 -13.68 -2.19 -5.33
CA SER A 337 -14.68 -1.14 -5.14
C SER A 337 -14.72 -0.61 -3.71
#